data_79a39c5b8d7a653019ed250607a49ac5
#
_entry.id   79a39c5b8d7a653019ed250607a49ac5
#
_cell.length_a   1.000
_cell.length_b   1.000
_cell.length_c   1.000
_cell.angle_alpha   90.00
_cell.angle_beta   90.00
_cell.angle_gamma   90.00
#
_symmetry.space_group_name_H-M   'P 1'
#
loop_
_entity.id
_entity.type
_entity.pdbx_description
1 polymer ?
#
loop_
_entity_poly.entity_id
_entity_poly.type
_entity_poly.pdbx_seq_one_letter_code
_entity_poly.pdbx_strand_id
1 'polypeptide(L)'
;MRFFSVLTALRLAASGVEAAGCADKDPATSMALPGGECLSFHAAPGPAGAPLVVFLHGDGGGSIGSGHWESLTRGSEALAASAGVTFVVLVRPGYRGPGGSSSGEAKSNDDDYSSSNIRLAAQAVTALKAKFRATRVIVGGSSGGAASAALIMGRHPGTADAAWLNACPCQIQPWRAWRAQSAGRSGNWSSLSPDENISGIAPGARFAVVVGDKDNNTLPKFSEAYVAALKARGIAVSYTLVPGAGHGNAWRTPEAAAALATLVR
;
A
#
# COMPACT_ATOMS: atom_id res chain seq x y z
N MET A 1 7.75 -38.75 -55.17
CA MET A 1 7.94 -37.32 -54.82
C MET A 1 7.26 -37.09 -53.46
N ARG A 2 8.06 -36.92 -52.42
CA ARG A 2 7.56 -36.62 -51.06
C ARG A 2 7.85 -35.16 -50.76
N PHE A 3 6.82 -34.33 -50.61
CA PHE A 3 6.95 -32.94 -50.19
C PHE A 3 7.08 -32.89 -48.68
N PHE A 4 8.23 -32.39 -48.18
CA PHE A 4 8.40 -32.02 -46.80
C PHE A 4 7.96 -30.55 -46.64
N SER A 5 6.85 -30.34 -45.92
CA SER A 5 6.47 -29.01 -45.44
C SER A 5 7.27 -28.65 -44.19
N VAL A 6 8.13 -27.64 -44.29
CA VAL A 6 8.80 -27.06 -43.15
C VAL A 6 7.88 -26.00 -42.54
N LEU A 7 7.31 -26.30 -41.38
CA LEU A 7 6.62 -25.30 -40.55
C LEU A 7 7.66 -24.44 -39.84
N THR A 8 7.84 -23.22 -40.31
CA THR A 8 8.65 -22.21 -39.60
C THR A 8 7.78 -21.63 -38.48
N ALA A 9 8.07 -21.98 -37.24
CA ALA A 9 7.45 -21.38 -36.07
C ALA A 9 7.98 -19.96 -35.87
N LEU A 10 7.14 -18.97 -36.17
CA LEU A 10 7.41 -17.56 -35.91
C LEU A 10 7.32 -17.34 -34.39
N ARG A 11 8.46 -17.25 -33.70
CA ARG A 11 8.50 -16.78 -32.31
C ARG A 11 8.25 -15.28 -32.34
N LEU A 12 7.05 -14.84 -31.96
CA LEU A 12 6.83 -13.44 -31.58
C LEU A 12 7.65 -13.18 -30.31
N ALA A 13 8.78 -12.49 -30.46
CA ALA A 13 9.43 -11.84 -29.36
C ALA A 13 8.50 -10.71 -28.89
N ALA A 14 7.87 -10.88 -27.73
CA ALA A 14 7.23 -9.77 -27.05
C ALA A 14 8.34 -8.81 -26.63
N SER A 15 8.63 -7.81 -27.46
CA SER A 15 9.42 -6.64 -27.10
C SER A 15 8.64 -5.90 -26.02
N GLY A 16 9.00 -6.14 -24.75
CA GLY A 16 8.55 -5.30 -23.64
C GLY A 16 9.03 -3.89 -23.94
N VAL A 17 8.08 -2.98 -24.19
CA VAL A 17 8.37 -1.55 -24.21
C VAL A 17 8.76 -1.22 -22.76
N GLU A 18 10.07 -1.11 -22.49
CA GLU A 18 10.56 -0.54 -21.23
C GLU A 18 9.96 0.86 -21.12
N ALA A 19 9.22 1.08 -20.04
CA ALA A 19 8.61 2.37 -19.80
C ALA A 19 9.70 3.42 -19.63
N ALA A 20 9.72 4.43 -20.49
CA ALA A 20 10.73 5.49 -20.55
C ALA A 20 11.05 6.13 -19.18
N GLY A 21 10.11 6.12 -18.24
CA GLY A 21 10.30 6.65 -16.88
C GLY A 21 11.19 5.83 -15.94
N CYS A 22 11.54 4.56 -16.29
CA CYS A 22 12.42 3.70 -15.50
C CYS A 22 13.75 3.36 -16.19
N ALA A 23 13.99 3.86 -17.40
CA ALA A 23 15.13 3.42 -18.24
C ALA A 23 16.50 3.53 -17.54
N ASP A 24 16.67 4.55 -16.69
CA ASP A 24 17.94 4.82 -16.00
C ASP A 24 17.90 4.42 -14.51
N LYS A 25 16.88 3.65 -14.06
CA LYS A 25 16.72 3.26 -12.67
C LYS A 25 17.07 1.78 -12.45
N ASP A 26 17.62 1.50 -11.27
CA ASP A 26 17.92 0.13 -10.84
C ASP A 26 16.64 -0.71 -10.75
N PRO A 27 16.51 -1.79 -11.51
CA PRO A 27 15.35 -2.69 -11.43
C PRO A 27 15.23 -3.44 -10.10
N ALA A 28 16.26 -3.42 -9.25
CA ALA A 28 16.18 -3.95 -7.88
C ALA A 28 15.36 -3.04 -6.96
N THR A 29 15.29 -1.74 -7.27
CA THR A 29 14.64 -0.72 -6.43
C THR A 29 13.57 0.08 -7.15
N SER A 30 13.30 -0.25 -8.42
CA SER A 30 12.26 0.41 -9.23
C SER A 30 11.54 -0.57 -10.14
N MET A 31 10.38 -0.19 -10.60
CA MET A 31 9.57 -0.96 -11.55
C MET A 31 8.89 -0.06 -12.57
N ALA A 32 8.93 -0.53 -13.81
CA ALA A 32 8.16 0.04 -14.89
C ALA A 32 6.70 -0.43 -14.81
N LEU A 33 5.78 0.49 -15.05
CA LEU A 33 4.35 0.24 -15.12
C LEU A 33 3.80 0.60 -16.51
N PRO A 34 2.60 0.08 -16.88
CA PRO A 34 1.94 0.46 -18.11
C PRO A 34 1.74 1.98 -18.24
N GLY A 35 1.94 2.51 -19.43
CA GLY A 35 1.79 3.94 -19.70
C GLY A 35 3.07 4.76 -19.53
N GLY A 36 4.24 4.12 -19.33
CA GLY A 36 5.52 4.81 -19.16
C GLY A 36 5.78 5.26 -17.72
N GLU A 37 4.98 4.83 -16.79
CA GLU A 37 5.11 5.17 -15.37
C GLU A 37 6.21 4.34 -14.68
N CYS A 38 6.80 4.90 -13.63
CA CYS A 38 7.86 4.25 -12.87
C CYS A 38 7.66 4.47 -11.37
N LEU A 39 7.64 3.41 -10.59
CA LEU A 39 7.59 3.50 -9.14
C LEU A 39 8.86 2.92 -8.50
N SER A 40 9.31 3.57 -7.44
CA SER A 40 10.45 3.15 -6.62
C SER A 40 9.99 2.40 -5.38
N PHE A 41 10.83 1.47 -4.90
CA PHE A 41 10.54 0.68 -3.70
C PHE A 41 11.83 0.22 -3.00
N HIS A 42 11.72 -0.16 -1.73
CA HIS A 42 12.70 -0.97 -1.01
C HIS A 42 12.10 -2.35 -0.75
N ALA A 43 12.89 -3.40 -0.89
CA ALA A 43 12.47 -4.76 -0.64
C ALA A 43 13.35 -5.44 0.41
N ALA A 44 12.72 -6.05 1.40
CA ALA A 44 13.31 -7.01 2.32
C ALA A 44 12.82 -8.42 1.91
N PRO A 45 13.65 -9.22 1.21
CA PRO A 45 13.22 -10.51 0.68
C PRO A 45 12.97 -11.52 1.81
N GLY A 46 11.88 -12.25 1.70
CA GLY A 46 11.58 -13.44 2.50
C GLY A 46 12.02 -14.73 1.81
N PRO A 47 11.69 -15.90 2.38
CA PRO A 47 11.90 -17.20 1.73
C PRO A 47 11.24 -17.29 0.35
N ALA A 48 11.74 -18.18 -0.50
CA ALA A 48 11.15 -18.43 -1.82
C ALA A 48 9.65 -18.81 -1.68
N GLY A 49 8.78 -18.16 -2.45
CA GLY A 49 7.33 -18.38 -2.37
C GLY A 49 6.63 -17.75 -1.16
N ALA A 50 7.34 -16.95 -0.37
CA ALA A 50 6.74 -16.24 0.76
C ALA A 50 5.59 -15.33 0.34
N PRO A 51 4.60 -15.11 1.22
CA PRO A 51 3.62 -14.05 1.03
C PRO A 51 4.31 -12.69 0.87
N LEU A 52 3.72 -11.82 0.08
CA LEU A 52 4.20 -10.47 -0.19
C LEU A 52 3.39 -9.45 0.63
N VAL A 53 4.08 -8.63 1.39
CA VAL A 53 3.53 -7.42 2.00
C VAL A 53 3.99 -6.22 1.20
N VAL A 54 3.08 -5.44 0.64
CA VAL A 54 3.39 -4.15 0.02
C VAL A 54 2.87 -3.04 0.93
N PHE A 55 3.81 -2.33 1.55
CA PHE A 55 3.53 -1.30 2.56
C PHE A 55 3.69 0.10 1.98
N LEU A 56 2.66 0.92 2.14
CA LEU A 56 2.62 2.32 1.73
C LEU A 56 2.88 3.22 2.93
N HIS A 57 3.84 4.13 2.80
CA HIS A 57 4.18 5.10 3.85
C HIS A 57 3.09 6.16 4.04
N GLY A 58 3.14 6.89 5.17
CA GLY A 58 2.22 7.99 5.49
C GLY A 58 2.41 9.23 4.62
N ASP A 59 1.59 10.24 4.90
CA ASP A 59 1.65 11.54 4.22
C ASP A 59 2.90 12.32 4.59
N GLY A 60 3.36 13.19 3.68
CA GLY A 60 4.58 13.96 3.85
C GLY A 60 4.74 15.08 2.80
N GLY A 61 3.64 15.55 2.21
CA GLY A 61 3.66 16.64 1.23
C GLY A 61 4.45 16.32 -0.03
N GLY A 62 4.44 15.06 -0.48
CA GLY A 62 5.16 14.60 -1.68
C GLY A 62 6.63 14.25 -1.43
N SER A 63 7.09 14.20 -0.18
CA SER A 63 8.46 13.80 0.14
C SER A 63 8.55 12.89 1.36
N ILE A 64 9.59 12.04 1.38
CA ILE A 64 9.93 11.18 2.50
C ILE A 64 11.30 11.62 3.02
N GLY A 65 11.36 12.08 4.27
CA GLY A 65 12.63 12.44 4.91
C GLY A 65 13.51 11.22 5.20
N SER A 66 14.84 11.41 5.23
CA SER A 66 15.81 10.32 5.40
C SER A 66 15.58 9.50 6.66
N GLY A 67 15.38 10.14 7.81
CA GLY A 67 15.14 9.42 9.08
C GLY A 67 13.82 8.61 9.07
N HIS A 68 12.80 9.10 8.38
CA HIS A 68 11.56 8.35 8.21
C HIS A 68 11.77 7.14 7.28
N TRP A 69 12.49 7.33 6.17
CA TRP A 69 12.84 6.24 5.25
C TRP A 69 13.64 5.13 5.93
N GLU A 70 14.70 5.49 6.65
CA GLU A 70 15.50 4.52 7.42
C GLU A 70 14.68 3.77 8.47
N SER A 71 13.72 4.45 9.10
CA SER A 71 12.81 3.82 10.04
C SER A 71 11.87 2.82 9.36
N LEU A 72 11.39 3.14 8.16
CA LEU A 72 10.54 2.24 7.35
C LEU A 72 11.33 1.01 6.89
N THR A 73 12.55 1.19 6.36
CA THR A 73 13.37 0.08 5.84
C THR A 73 13.80 -0.86 6.96
N ARG A 74 14.31 -0.36 8.09
CA ARG A 74 14.63 -1.20 9.26
C ARG A 74 13.40 -1.95 9.80
N GLY A 75 12.26 -1.27 9.87
CA GLY A 75 11.02 -1.90 10.31
C GLY A 75 10.55 -3.01 9.37
N SER A 76 10.69 -2.78 8.06
CA SER A 76 10.33 -3.78 7.04
C SER A 76 11.22 -5.02 7.09
N GLU A 77 12.52 -4.86 7.31
CA GLU A 77 13.48 -5.96 7.46
C GLU A 77 13.16 -6.82 8.70
N ALA A 78 12.87 -6.17 9.83
CA ALA A 78 12.48 -6.86 11.06
C ALA A 78 11.16 -7.64 10.90
N LEU A 79 10.16 -7.06 10.24
CA LEU A 79 8.88 -7.70 9.98
C LEU A 79 9.00 -8.82 8.94
N ALA A 80 9.83 -8.64 7.89
CA ALA A 80 10.10 -9.69 6.90
C ALA A 80 10.68 -10.94 7.59
N ALA A 81 11.69 -10.74 8.44
CA ALA A 81 12.33 -11.84 9.16
C ALA A 81 11.37 -12.52 10.15
N SER A 82 10.62 -11.75 10.95
CA SER A 82 9.76 -12.31 12.01
C SER A 82 8.49 -12.97 11.49
N ALA A 83 7.91 -12.46 10.40
CA ALA A 83 6.68 -12.99 9.80
C ALA A 83 6.93 -13.98 8.65
N GLY A 84 8.19 -14.17 8.20
CA GLY A 84 8.53 -15.04 7.08
C GLY A 84 7.94 -14.58 5.75
N VAL A 85 7.90 -13.28 5.51
CA VAL A 85 7.31 -12.65 4.32
C VAL A 85 8.36 -11.92 3.48
N THR A 86 8.08 -11.71 2.20
CA THR A 86 8.75 -10.64 1.45
C THR A 86 8.05 -9.33 1.78
N PHE A 87 8.79 -8.37 2.31
CA PHE A 87 8.23 -7.07 2.67
C PHE A 87 8.77 -5.97 1.76
N VAL A 88 7.87 -5.23 1.12
CA VAL A 88 8.21 -4.13 0.21
C VAL A 88 7.65 -2.83 0.75
N VAL A 89 8.51 -1.83 0.92
CA VAL A 89 8.09 -0.44 1.16
C VAL A 89 8.01 0.26 -0.18
N LEU A 90 6.81 0.58 -0.62
CA LEU A 90 6.58 1.30 -1.87
C LEU A 90 6.70 2.81 -1.64
N VAL A 91 7.51 3.50 -2.44
CA VAL A 91 7.44 4.97 -2.54
C VAL A 91 6.13 5.29 -3.26
N ARG A 92 5.18 5.88 -2.52
CA ARG A 92 3.83 6.14 -3.04
C ARG A 92 3.87 6.98 -4.33
N PRO A 93 2.88 6.82 -5.23
CA PRO A 93 2.76 7.67 -6.41
C PRO A 93 2.86 9.16 -6.07
N GLY A 94 3.69 9.89 -6.82
CA GLY A 94 3.96 11.31 -6.65
C GLY A 94 5.02 11.66 -5.60
N TYR A 95 5.47 10.70 -4.79
CA TYR A 95 6.46 10.94 -3.72
C TYR A 95 7.89 10.73 -4.20
N ARG A 96 8.82 11.40 -3.50
CA ARG A 96 10.27 11.28 -3.67
C ARG A 96 10.98 11.24 -2.32
N GLY A 97 12.15 10.63 -2.28
CA GLY A 97 12.97 10.54 -1.07
C GLY A 97 14.20 9.65 -1.30
N PRO A 98 14.90 9.22 -0.23
CA PRO A 98 16.08 8.38 -0.34
C PRO A 98 15.82 7.05 -1.06
N GLY A 99 14.59 6.53 -1.02
CA GLY A 99 14.16 5.35 -1.78
C GLY A 99 13.90 5.59 -3.27
N GLY A 100 14.19 6.79 -3.79
CA GLY A 100 13.92 7.17 -5.17
C GLY A 100 12.67 8.03 -5.33
N SER A 101 12.18 8.14 -6.57
CA SER A 101 10.98 8.90 -6.93
C SER A 101 10.02 8.05 -7.72
N SER A 102 8.72 8.23 -7.46
CA SER A 102 7.62 7.54 -8.12
C SER A 102 6.81 8.49 -8.98
N SER A 103 6.38 8.02 -10.16
CA SER A 103 5.40 8.71 -11.01
C SER A 103 4.10 8.96 -10.25
N GLY A 104 3.30 9.89 -10.75
CA GLY A 104 2.06 10.31 -10.10
C GLY A 104 2.16 11.74 -9.57
N GLU A 105 1.13 12.16 -8.87
CA GLU A 105 1.02 13.50 -8.33
C GLU A 105 0.90 13.47 -6.81
N ALA A 106 1.72 14.26 -6.12
CA ALA A 106 1.53 14.56 -4.71
C ALA A 106 1.32 16.05 -4.50
N LYS A 107 0.40 16.39 -3.62
CA LYS A 107 0.10 17.77 -3.25
C LYS A 107 0.67 18.08 -1.88
N SER A 108 1.15 19.31 -1.70
CA SER A 108 1.74 19.76 -0.43
C SER A 108 0.77 19.68 0.76
N ASN A 109 -0.53 19.64 0.49
CA ASN A 109 -1.59 19.51 1.48
C ASN A 109 -2.03 18.05 1.71
N ASP A 110 -1.33 17.06 1.12
CA ASP A 110 -1.63 15.63 1.20
C ASP A 110 -3.02 15.25 0.63
N ASP A 111 -3.59 16.05 -0.29
CA ASP A 111 -4.81 15.72 -1.01
C ASP A 111 -4.50 14.93 -2.29
N ASP A 112 -3.91 13.74 -2.11
CA ASP A 112 -3.31 12.94 -3.18
C ASP A 112 -3.87 11.51 -3.32
N TYR A 113 -4.94 11.16 -2.59
CA TYR A 113 -5.63 9.87 -2.78
C TYR A 113 -6.54 9.90 -4.01
N SER A 114 -5.96 10.27 -5.16
CA SER A 114 -6.65 10.36 -6.43
C SER A 114 -6.86 8.99 -7.09
N SER A 115 -7.84 8.89 -7.99
CA SER A 115 -8.05 7.64 -8.76
C SER A 115 -6.81 7.23 -9.54
N SER A 116 -6.03 8.19 -10.08
CA SER A 116 -4.78 7.93 -10.81
C SER A 116 -3.71 7.34 -9.89
N ASN A 117 -3.46 7.95 -8.72
CA ASN A 117 -2.46 7.48 -7.77
C ASN A 117 -2.83 6.11 -7.19
N ILE A 118 -4.10 5.86 -6.86
CA ILE A 118 -4.55 4.56 -6.37
C ILE A 118 -4.41 3.49 -7.44
N ARG A 119 -4.70 3.81 -8.71
CA ARG A 119 -4.48 2.90 -9.85
C ARG A 119 -2.99 2.57 -10.03
N LEU A 120 -2.09 3.57 -9.97
CA LEU A 120 -0.65 3.34 -10.07
C LEU A 120 -0.15 2.45 -8.92
N ALA A 121 -0.58 2.70 -7.70
CA ALA A 121 -0.24 1.86 -6.55
C ALA A 121 -0.76 0.42 -6.71
N ALA A 122 -1.98 0.22 -7.21
CA ALA A 122 -2.53 -1.11 -7.49
C ALA A 122 -1.76 -1.84 -8.59
N GLN A 123 -1.38 -1.16 -9.66
CA GLN A 123 -0.52 -1.71 -10.72
C GLN A 123 0.85 -2.13 -10.17
N ALA A 124 1.44 -1.31 -9.28
CA ALA A 124 2.69 -1.65 -8.61
C ALA A 124 2.56 -2.91 -7.75
N VAL A 125 1.49 -3.05 -6.98
CA VAL A 125 1.21 -4.27 -6.20
C VAL A 125 1.15 -5.49 -7.11
N THR A 126 0.47 -5.39 -8.24
CA THR A 126 0.39 -6.48 -9.24
C THR A 126 1.76 -6.83 -9.83
N ALA A 127 2.55 -5.83 -10.19
CA ALA A 127 3.90 -6.01 -10.74
C ALA A 127 4.85 -6.64 -9.69
N LEU A 128 4.78 -6.21 -8.43
CA LEU A 128 5.55 -6.78 -7.33
C LEU A 128 5.15 -8.23 -7.04
N LYS A 129 3.85 -8.55 -7.09
CA LYS A 129 3.37 -9.94 -7.00
C LYS A 129 4.06 -10.84 -8.03
N ALA A 130 4.10 -10.40 -9.28
CA ALA A 130 4.74 -11.12 -10.36
C ALA A 130 6.27 -11.21 -10.17
N LYS A 131 6.93 -10.08 -9.82
CA LYS A 131 8.37 -10.00 -9.57
C LYS A 131 8.84 -10.97 -8.48
N PHE A 132 8.13 -11.03 -7.36
CA PHE A 132 8.47 -11.90 -6.23
C PHE A 132 7.79 -13.27 -6.29
N ARG A 133 7.01 -13.56 -7.35
CA ARG A 133 6.25 -14.82 -7.52
C ARG A 133 5.39 -15.16 -6.31
N ALA A 134 4.83 -14.14 -5.68
CA ALA A 134 4.06 -14.31 -4.47
C ALA A 134 2.69 -14.96 -4.76
N THR A 135 2.36 -15.97 -3.95
CA THR A 135 1.05 -16.64 -4.04
C THR A 135 -0.04 -15.90 -3.27
N ARG A 136 0.36 -15.11 -2.27
CA ARG A 136 -0.51 -14.30 -1.43
C ARG A 136 0.03 -12.88 -1.32
N VAL A 137 -0.85 -11.89 -1.38
CA VAL A 137 -0.52 -10.46 -1.28
C VAL A 137 -1.30 -9.81 -0.15
N ILE A 138 -0.58 -9.14 0.72
CA ILE A 138 -1.12 -8.24 1.74
C ILE A 138 -0.72 -6.81 1.35
N VAL A 139 -1.68 -5.93 1.09
CA VAL A 139 -1.40 -4.52 0.95
C VAL A 139 -1.54 -3.86 2.32
N GLY A 140 -0.57 -3.05 2.71
CA GLY A 140 -0.60 -2.40 4.02
C GLY A 140 -0.14 -0.96 3.95
N GLY A 141 -0.23 -0.28 5.08
CA GLY A 141 0.28 1.08 5.18
C GLY A 141 0.05 1.70 6.56
N SER A 142 0.61 2.90 6.72
CA SER A 142 0.41 3.72 7.91
C SER A 142 -0.15 5.08 7.51
N SER A 143 -1.11 5.61 8.28
CA SER A 143 -1.72 6.92 8.04
C SER A 143 -2.31 7.01 6.62
N GLY A 144 -1.96 7.98 5.81
CA GLY A 144 -2.38 8.10 4.41
C GLY A 144 -2.01 6.90 3.54
N GLY A 145 -0.93 6.18 3.88
CA GLY A 145 -0.61 4.90 3.24
C GLY A 145 -1.64 3.80 3.55
N ALA A 146 -2.18 3.78 4.77
CA ALA A 146 -3.26 2.87 5.13
C ALA A 146 -4.57 3.21 4.39
N ALA A 147 -4.89 4.50 4.25
CA ALA A 147 -6.02 4.93 3.43
C ALA A 147 -5.85 4.50 1.97
N SER A 148 -4.64 4.68 1.41
CA SER A 148 -4.32 4.23 0.04
C SER A 148 -4.46 2.72 -0.12
N ALA A 149 -3.98 1.92 0.86
CA ALA A 149 -4.13 0.47 0.88
C ALA A 149 -5.61 0.05 0.92
N ALA A 150 -6.42 0.68 1.76
CA ALA A 150 -7.86 0.43 1.83
C ALA A 150 -8.58 0.81 0.53
N LEU A 151 -8.17 1.90 -0.12
CA LEU A 151 -8.68 2.30 -1.43
C LEU A 151 -8.30 1.32 -2.55
N ILE A 152 -7.09 0.74 -2.51
CA ILE A 152 -6.72 -0.35 -3.43
C ILE A 152 -7.69 -1.52 -3.29
N MET A 153 -7.98 -1.95 -2.06
CA MET A 153 -8.92 -3.04 -1.81
C MET A 153 -10.32 -2.76 -2.34
N GLY A 154 -10.80 -1.53 -2.20
CA GLY A 154 -12.16 -1.14 -2.61
C GLY A 154 -12.31 -0.81 -4.10
N ARG A 155 -11.26 -0.33 -4.76
CA ARG A 155 -11.35 0.15 -6.15
C ARG A 155 -10.69 -0.78 -7.17
N HIS A 156 -9.81 -1.66 -6.71
CA HIS A 156 -9.08 -2.62 -7.53
C HIS A 156 -9.18 -4.02 -6.93
N PRO A 157 -10.41 -4.60 -6.87
CA PRO A 157 -10.63 -5.90 -6.25
C PRO A 157 -9.77 -6.98 -6.91
N GLY A 158 -9.24 -7.89 -6.08
CA GLY A 158 -8.35 -8.96 -6.55
C GLY A 158 -6.88 -8.57 -6.69
N THR A 159 -6.52 -7.29 -6.49
CA THR A 159 -5.11 -6.84 -6.45
C THR A 159 -4.36 -7.44 -5.26
N ALA A 160 -5.02 -7.54 -4.12
CA ALA A 160 -4.47 -8.15 -2.91
C ALA A 160 -5.55 -9.01 -2.22
N ASP A 161 -5.08 -9.98 -1.42
CA ASP A 161 -5.92 -10.94 -0.69
C ASP A 161 -6.33 -10.39 0.68
N ALA A 162 -5.52 -9.48 1.23
CA ALA A 162 -5.75 -8.91 2.55
C ALA A 162 -5.19 -7.48 2.66
N ALA A 163 -5.65 -6.75 3.69
CA ALA A 163 -5.14 -5.43 4.02
C ALA A 163 -4.73 -5.32 5.49
N TRP A 164 -3.56 -4.70 5.73
CA TRP A 164 -3.01 -4.38 7.05
C TRP A 164 -2.93 -2.88 7.23
N LEU A 165 -3.91 -2.30 7.94
CA LEU A 165 -4.13 -0.86 8.03
C LEU A 165 -3.70 -0.34 9.40
N ASN A 166 -2.72 0.56 9.42
CA ASN A 166 -2.20 1.11 10.68
C ASN A 166 -2.48 2.61 10.76
N ALA A 167 -3.08 3.07 11.85
CA ALA A 167 -3.41 4.47 12.10
C ALA A 167 -4.16 5.11 10.90
N CYS A 168 -5.18 4.43 10.39
CA CYS A 168 -5.85 4.77 9.14
C CYS A 168 -6.83 5.94 9.30
N PRO A 169 -6.72 7.02 8.53
CA PRO A 169 -7.80 7.99 8.37
C PRO A 169 -8.84 7.44 7.40
N CYS A 170 -9.42 6.30 7.71
CA CYS A 170 -10.26 5.56 6.78
C CYS A 170 -11.63 6.20 6.49
N GLN A 171 -11.94 7.29 7.17
CA GLN A 171 -13.05 8.21 6.88
C GLN A 171 -12.45 9.59 6.56
N ILE A 172 -12.06 9.82 5.30
CA ILE A 172 -11.29 11.01 4.92
C ILE A 172 -12.03 12.30 5.22
N GLN A 173 -13.28 12.41 4.83
CA GLN A 173 -14.05 13.66 5.03
C GLN A 173 -14.26 13.99 6.52
N PRO A 174 -14.75 13.07 7.38
CA PRO A 174 -14.85 13.32 8.82
C PRO A 174 -13.50 13.62 9.49
N TRP A 175 -12.43 12.91 9.07
CA TRP A 175 -11.09 13.15 9.60
C TRP A 175 -10.56 14.54 9.23
N ARG A 176 -10.71 14.96 7.98
CA ARG A 176 -10.31 16.30 7.50
C ARG A 176 -11.11 17.40 8.19
N ALA A 177 -12.43 17.23 8.34
CA ALA A 177 -13.27 18.17 9.07
C ALA A 177 -12.81 18.33 10.52
N TRP A 178 -12.51 17.23 11.21
CA TRP A 178 -11.95 17.27 12.55
C TRP A 178 -10.57 17.96 12.59
N ARG A 179 -9.69 17.68 11.63
CA ARG A 179 -8.38 18.34 11.50
C ARG A 179 -8.51 19.85 11.26
N ALA A 180 -9.48 20.28 10.47
CA ALA A 180 -9.75 21.69 10.24
C ALA A 180 -10.12 22.41 11.54
N GLN A 181 -10.95 21.80 12.36
CA GLN A 181 -11.37 22.35 13.65
C GLN A 181 -10.23 22.33 14.69
N SER A 182 -9.47 21.23 14.78
CA SER A 182 -8.47 21.03 15.84
C SER A 182 -7.12 21.66 15.54
N ALA A 183 -6.76 21.89 14.28
CA ALA A 183 -5.46 22.38 13.85
C ALA A 183 -5.50 23.58 12.90
N GLY A 184 -6.69 24.20 12.70
CA GLY A 184 -6.86 25.35 11.81
C GLY A 184 -6.57 25.07 10.33
N ARG A 185 -6.54 23.80 9.93
CA ARG A 185 -6.24 23.37 8.57
C ARG A 185 -7.52 23.27 7.75
N SER A 186 -7.95 24.37 7.16
CA SER A 186 -9.05 24.38 6.21
C SER A 186 -8.56 24.14 4.78
N GLY A 187 -9.41 23.60 3.92
CA GLY A 187 -9.13 23.43 2.49
C GLY A 187 -10.20 22.57 1.81
N ASN A 188 -10.34 22.75 0.51
CA ASN A 188 -11.14 21.85 -0.30
C ASN A 188 -10.34 20.57 -0.56
N TRP A 189 -10.88 19.43 -0.17
CA TRP A 189 -10.28 18.10 -0.33
C TRP A 189 -11.01 17.35 -1.43
N SER A 190 -10.25 16.78 -2.37
CA SER A 190 -10.76 16.01 -3.51
C SER A 190 -10.40 14.52 -3.42
N SER A 191 -9.65 14.13 -2.38
CA SER A 191 -9.25 12.74 -2.15
C SER A 191 -10.44 11.82 -2.00
N LEU A 192 -10.27 10.61 -2.56
CA LEU A 192 -11.17 9.49 -2.33
C LEU A 192 -11.17 9.09 -0.84
N SER A 193 -12.28 8.53 -0.37
CA SER A 193 -12.41 8.04 1.00
C SER A 193 -12.61 6.51 1.04
N PRO A 194 -11.85 5.77 1.86
CA PRO A 194 -11.99 4.31 1.98
C PRO A 194 -13.41 3.86 2.33
N ASP A 195 -14.09 4.52 3.25
CA ASP A 195 -15.44 4.17 3.68
C ASP A 195 -16.49 4.30 2.56
N GLU A 196 -16.28 5.20 1.61
CA GLU A 196 -17.14 5.35 0.43
C GLU A 196 -16.90 4.26 -0.65
N ASN A 197 -15.81 3.50 -0.52
CA ASN A 197 -15.40 2.48 -1.50
C ASN A 197 -15.49 1.03 -0.97
N ILE A 198 -16.08 0.80 0.19
CA ILE A 198 -16.23 -0.54 0.81
C ILE A 198 -17.02 -1.50 -0.10
N SER A 199 -17.97 -0.98 -0.89
CA SER A 199 -18.81 -1.79 -1.77
C SER A 199 -18.02 -2.56 -2.85
N GLY A 200 -16.85 -2.08 -3.24
CA GLY A 200 -16.00 -2.71 -4.24
C GLY A 200 -15.03 -3.75 -3.69
N ILE A 201 -14.97 -3.95 -2.38
CA ILE A 201 -14.07 -4.95 -1.78
C ILE A 201 -14.48 -6.35 -2.20
N ALA A 202 -13.51 -7.14 -2.69
CA ALA A 202 -13.74 -8.51 -3.14
C ALA A 202 -14.25 -9.42 -2.01
N PRO A 203 -15.17 -10.34 -2.29
CA PRO A 203 -15.55 -11.39 -1.35
C PRO A 203 -14.32 -12.18 -0.87
N GLY A 204 -14.27 -12.50 0.44
CA GLY A 204 -13.15 -13.26 1.04
C GLY A 204 -11.93 -12.42 1.38
N ALA A 205 -11.89 -11.14 1.04
CA ALA A 205 -10.84 -10.24 1.50
C ALA A 205 -10.79 -10.14 3.02
N ARG A 206 -9.59 -10.05 3.60
CA ARG A 206 -9.36 -10.02 5.06
C ARG A 206 -8.70 -8.72 5.45
N PHE A 207 -9.07 -8.18 6.59
CA PHE A 207 -8.51 -6.93 7.11
C PHE A 207 -7.97 -7.11 8.53
N ALA A 208 -6.85 -6.46 8.82
CA ALA A 208 -6.38 -6.20 10.17
C ALA A 208 -6.15 -4.69 10.33
N VAL A 209 -6.88 -4.08 11.25
CA VAL A 209 -6.82 -2.64 11.51
C VAL A 209 -6.19 -2.42 12.89
N VAL A 210 -5.13 -1.62 12.93
CA VAL A 210 -4.34 -1.34 14.13
C VAL A 210 -4.27 0.16 14.35
N VAL A 211 -4.50 0.63 15.56
CA VAL A 211 -4.36 2.04 15.91
C VAL A 211 -3.88 2.17 17.35
N GLY A 212 -3.09 3.20 17.65
CA GLY A 212 -2.67 3.50 19.01
C GLY A 212 -3.75 4.22 19.80
N ASP A 213 -3.89 3.94 21.10
CA ASP A 213 -4.86 4.62 21.97
C ASP A 213 -4.47 6.08 22.26
N LYS A 214 -3.20 6.45 21.99
CA LYS A 214 -2.67 7.82 22.08
C LYS A 214 -2.54 8.48 20.70
N ASP A 215 -3.12 7.92 19.65
CA ASP A 215 -3.11 8.55 18.32
C ASP A 215 -3.97 9.82 18.35
N ASN A 216 -3.29 10.97 18.27
CA ASN A 216 -3.90 12.30 18.25
C ASN A 216 -3.94 12.93 16.85
N ASN A 217 -3.58 12.17 15.82
CA ASN A 217 -3.63 12.60 14.41
C ASN A 217 -4.78 11.91 13.66
N THR A 218 -4.81 10.58 13.70
CA THR A 218 -5.92 9.76 13.19
C THR A 218 -6.58 9.06 14.38
N LEU A 219 -7.47 9.79 15.06
CA LEU A 219 -8.10 9.28 16.29
C LEU A 219 -8.69 7.86 16.08
N PRO A 220 -8.62 6.98 17.09
CA PRO A 220 -9.14 5.62 17.01
C PRO A 220 -10.55 5.51 16.42
N LYS A 221 -11.42 6.46 16.69
CA LYS A 221 -12.80 6.50 16.19
C LYS A 221 -12.93 6.39 14.67
N PHE A 222 -11.95 6.91 13.88
CA PHE A 222 -12.00 6.83 12.42
C PHE A 222 -11.69 5.41 11.92
N SER A 223 -10.78 4.70 12.59
CA SER A 223 -10.53 3.28 12.34
C SER A 223 -11.71 2.41 12.81
N GLU A 224 -12.28 2.70 13.97
CA GLU A 224 -13.43 1.97 14.54
C GLU A 224 -14.65 2.05 13.63
N ALA A 225 -14.99 3.23 13.13
CA ALA A 225 -16.10 3.42 12.22
C ALA A 225 -15.91 2.64 10.90
N TYR A 226 -14.69 2.60 10.36
CA TYR A 226 -14.38 1.80 9.18
C TYR A 226 -14.50 0.30 9.45
N VAL A 227 -14.00 -0.18 10.58
CA VAL A 227 -14.16 -1.57 11.04
C VAL A 227 -15.63 -1.95 11.18
N ALA A 228 -16.45 -1.08 11.77
CA ALA A 228 -17.89 -1.30 11.89
C ALA A 228 -18.56 -1.43 10.51
N ALA A 229 -18.18 -0.57 9.55
CA ALA A 229 -18.69 -0.61 8.18
C ALA A 229 -18.26 -1.88 7.43
N LEU A 230 -17.00 -2.35 7.59
CA LEU A 230 -16.54 -3.62 7.04
C LEU A 230 -17.33 -4.80 7.59
N LYS A 231 -17.53 -4.85 8.92
CA LYS A 231 -18.34 -5.90 9.61
C LYS A 231 -19.78 -5.92 9.11
N ALA A 232 -20.40 -4.75 8.95
CA ALA A 232 -21.77 -4.63 8.45
C ALA A 232 -21.93 -5.21 7.04
N ARG A 233 -20.85 -5.29 6.26
CA ARG A 233 -20.81 -5.92 4.94
C ARG A 233 -20.34 -7.39 4.96
N GLY A 234 -20.17 -7.98 6.13
CA GLY A 234 -19.70 -9.36 6.27
C GLY A 234 -18.23 -9.56 5.90
N ILE A 235 -17.42 -8.48 5.83
CA ILE A 235 -15.99 -8.58 5.53
C ILE A 235 -15.23 -8.96 6.79
N ALA A 236 -14.37 -9.97 6.69
CA ALA A 236 -13.55 -10.44 7.81
C ALA A 236 -12.55 -9.36 8.22
N VAL A 237 -12.68 -8.83 9.43
CA VAL A 237 -11.82 -7.77 9.96
C VAL A 237 -11.52 -7.98 11.44
N SER A 238 -10.24 -7.85 11.80
CA SER A 238 -9.77 -7.69 13.18
C SER A 238 -9.47 -6.22 13.48
N TYR A 239 -9.64 -5.84 14.75
CA TYR A 239 -9.31 -4.49 15.24
C TYR A 239 -8.42 -4.62 16.47
N THR A 240 -7.32 -3.88 16.47
CA THR A 240 -6.35 -3.84 17.57
C THR A 240 -6.12 -2.41 18.02
N LEU A 241 -6.52 -2.08 19.22
CA LEU A 241 -6.17 -0.83 19.90
C LEU A 241 -4.89 -1.08 20.70
N VAL A 242 -3.80 -0.37 20.38
CA VAL A 242 -2.47 -0.58 20.98
C VAL A 242 -2.29 0.37 22.17
N PRO A 243 -2.18 -0.12 23.41
CA PRO A 243 -2.01 0.72 24.57
C PRO A 243 -0.70 1.53 24.52
N GLY A 244 -0.78 2.83 24.83
CA GLY A 244 0.36 3.74 24.89
C GLY A 244 0.96 4.13 23.54
N ALA A 245 0.52 3.54 22.43
CA ALA A 245 1.03 3.87 21.10
C ALA A 245 0.39 5.16 20.56
N GLY A 246 1.21 5.98 19.91
CA GLY A 246 0.79 7.16 19.15
C GLY A 246 0.75 6.92 17.67
N HIS A 247 0.51 8.00 16.89
CA HIS A 247 0.36 7.95 15.44
C HIS A 247 1.54 7.30 14.68
N GLY A 248 2.76 7.63 15.07
CA GLY A 248 3.95 7.26 14.29
C GLY A 248 4.54 5.87 14.59
N ASN A 249 4.12 5.20 15.67
CA ASN A 249 4.76 3.99 16.15
C ASN A 249 3.85 2.74 16.24
N ALA A 250 2.54 2.89 16.08
CA ALA A 250 1.59 1.79 16.21
C ALA A 250 1.93 0.59 15.30
N TRP A 251 2.35 0.81 14.07
CA TRP A 251 2.65 -0.24 13.09
C TRP A 251 3.90 -1.10 13.41
N ARG A 252 4.75 -0.65 14.37
CA ARG A 252 5.99 -1.32 14.78
C ARG A 252 5.88 -2.04 16.12
N THR A 253 4.71 -2.10 16.67
CA THR A 253 4.46 -2.77 17.95
C THR A 253 4.31 -4.28 17.78
N PRO A 254 4.53 -5.07 18.84
CA PRO A 254 4.26 -6.51 18.81
C PRO A 254 2.81 -6.83 18.43
N GLU A 255 1.85 -6.01 18.84
CA GLU A 255 0.43 -6.15 18.51
C GLU A 255 0.17 -5.99 17.01
N ALA A 256 0.84 -5.02 16.38
CA ALA A 256 0.75 -4.81 14.93
C ALA A 256 1.38 -5.98 14.16
N ALA A 257 2.52 -6.48 14.61
CA ALA A 257 3.15 -7.68 14.04
C ALA A 257 2.24 -8.92 14.20
N ALA A 258 1.61 -9.10 15.36
CA ALA A 258 0.65 -10.18 15.58
C ALA A 258 -0.57 -10.05 14.66
N ALA A 259 -1.09 -8.84 14.45
CA ALA A 259 -2.18 -8.56 13.52
C ALA A 259 -1.79 -8.91 12.08
N LEU A 260 -0.58 -8.53 11.62
CA LEU A 260 -0.04 -8.94 10.32
C LEU A 260 0.04 -10.46 10.18
N ALA A 261 0.57 -11.15 11.20
CA ALA A 261 0.72 -12.61 11.20
C ALA A 261 -0.62 -13.36 11.00
N THR A 262 -1.75 -12.78 11.39
CA THR A 262 -3.08 -13.37 11.11
C THR A 262 -3.43 -13.35 9.63
N LEU A 263 -2.89 -12.42 8.85
CA LEU A 263 -3.15 -12.26 7.42
C LEU A 263 -2.22 -13.10 6.55
N VAL A 264 -1.05 -13.45 7.07
CA VAL A 264 -0.03 -14.24 6.36
C VAL A 264 -0.45 -15.69 6.19
N ARG A 265 -1.24 -16.20 7.12
CA ARG A 265 -1.78 -17.58 7.16
C ARG A 265 -2.98 -17.79 6.26
#